data_ffad61e401a48c4cdaedfff6b5952c94
#
_entry.id   ffad61e401a48c4cdaedfff6b5952c94
#
_cell.length_a   1.000
_cell.length_b   1.000
_cell.length_c   1.000
_cell.angle_alpha   90.00
_cell.angle_beta   90.00
_cell.angle_gamma   90.00
#
_symmetry.space_group_name_H-M   'P 1'
#
loop_
_entity.id
_entity.type
_entity.pdbx_description
1 polymer ?
#
loop_
_entity_poly.entity_id
_entity_poly.type
_entity_poly.pdbx_seq_one_letter_code
_entity_poly.pdbx_strand_id
1 'polypeptide(L)'
;KVQFFCSWDVWKHKHSTIELYGLDGSMIIPDPNFFSGDILVSKKEEDWQKVNNDKMLLGVPNKADNDGTIIANYRGIGLADMIDAIKNKRQARCSLDLAIHVLEIMEGILTSSKNRQMYNLTTQPTQPKFLSEEEIKYLKS
;
A
#
# COMPACT_ATOMS: atom_id res chain seq x y z
N LYS A 1 -10.84 -13.50 -0.32
CA LYS A 1 -10.01 -14.03 -1.43
C LYS A 1 -9.28 -12.87 -2.08
N VAL A 2 -8.02 -13.09 -2.47
CA VAL A 2 -7.20 -12.12 -3.20
C VAL A 2 -6.86 -12.75 -4.55
N GLN A 3 -6.94 -11.94 -5.62
CA GLN A 3 -6.38 -12.26 -6.92
C GLN A 3 -5.20 -11.33 -7.17
N PHE A 4 -4.07 -11.89 -7.57
CA PHE A 4 -2.86 -11.14 -7.85
C PHE A 4 -2.44 -11.40 -9.29
N PHE A 5 -2.26 -10.32 -10.06
CA PHE A 5 -1.78 -10.35 -11.43
C PHE A 5 -0.47 -9.58 -11.52
N CYS A 6 0.56 -10.20 -12.05
CA CYS A 6 1.84 -9.57 -12.29
C CYS A 6 2.40 -10.06 -13.63
N SER A 7 2.81 -9.14 -14.47
CA SER A 7 3.47 -9.45 -15.75
C SER A 7 4.40 -8.33 -16.17
N TRP A 8 5.54 -8.70 -16.73
CA TRP A 8 6.48 -7.78 -17.39
C TRP A 8 6.33 -7.78 -18.91
N ASP A 9 5.49 -8.67 -19.44
CA ASP A 9 5.35 -8.93 -20.89
C ASP A 9 4.14 -8.24 -21.52
N VAL A 10 3.56 -7.26 -20.82
CA VAL A 10 2.42 -6.48 -21.32
C VAL A 10 2.79 -5.04 -21.57
N TRP A 11 2.51 -4.54 -22.75
CA TRP A 11 2.78 -3.15 -23.13
C TRP A 11 1.85 -2.16 -22.46
N LYS A 12 0.57 -2.50 -22.30
CA LYS A 12 -0.46 -1.66 -21.68
C LYS A 12 -1.58 -2.52 -21.10
N HIS A 13 -2.16 -2.04 -20.02
CA HIS A 13 -3.37 -2.61 -19.42
C HIS A 13 -4.31 -1.50 -18.96
N LYS A 14 -5.56 -1.86 -18.65
CA LYS A 14 -6.59 -0.95 -18.12
C LYS A 14 -7.05 -1.34 -16.71
N HIS A 15 -6.37 -2.29 -16.07
CA HIS A 15 -6.69 -2.69 -14.71
C HIS A 15 -6.25 -1.61 -13.73
N SER A 16 -7.06 -1.37 -12.72
CA SER A 16 -6.67 -0.57 -11.56
C SER A 16 -5.57 -1.30 -10.78
N THR A 17 -4.75 -0.57 -10.06
CA THR A 17 -3.65 -1.16 -9.30
C THR A 17 -4.16 -2.03 -8.16
N ILE A 18 -5.18 -1.55 -7.42
CA ILE A 18 -5.85 -2.30 -6.36
C ILE A 18 -7.35 -2.05 -6.46
N GLU A 19 -8.11 -3.13 -6.45
CA GLU A 19 -9.56 -3.10 -6.39
C GLU A 19 -10.03 -3.94 -5.20
N LEU A 20 -10.94 -3.38 -4.39
CA LEU A 20 -11.56 -4.03 -3.26
C LEU A 20 -13.05 -4.19 -3.50
N TYR A 21 -13.57 -5.39 -3.25
CA TYR A 21 -14.97 -5.71 -3.42
C TYR A 21 -15.56 -6.23 -2.11
N GLY A 22 -16.54 -5.54 -1.60
CA GLY A 22 -17.29 -5.88 -0.39
C GLY A 22 -18.77 -6.11 -0.66
N LEU A 23 -19.51 -6.49 0.37
CA LEU A 23 -20.96 -6.71 0.27
C LEU A 23 -21.74 -5.40 0.05
N ASP A 24 -21.23 -4.31 0.61
CA ASP A 24 -21.93 -3.01 0.62
C ASP A 24 -21.33 -2.01 -0.37
N GLY A 25 -20.31 -2.39 -1.11
CA GLY A 25 -19.68 -1.52 -2.10
C GLY A 25 -18.32 -2.00 -2.57
N SER A 26 -17.74 -1.20 -3.45
CA SER A 26 -16.44 -1.45 -4.06
C SER A 26 -15.55 -0.21 -3.93
N MET A 27 -14.24 -0.42 -3.95
CA MET A 27 -13.25 0.66 -3.87
C MET A 27 -12.13 0.42 -4.88
N ILE A 28 -11.72 1.48 -5.55
CA ILE A 28 -10.52 1.52 -6.38
C ILE A 28 -9.48 2.38 -5.67
N ILE A 29 -8.31 1.81 -5.47
CA ILE A 29 -7.17 2.49 -4.83
C ILE A 29 -6.14 2.78 -5.92
N PRO A 30 -5.60 4.02 -5.99
CA PRO A 30 -4.57 4.38 -6.95
C PRO A 30 -3.26 3.63 -6.69
N ASP A 31 -2.26 3.84 -7.52
CA ASP A 31 -0.95 3.19 -7.39
C ASP A 31 -0.35 3.46 -6.00
N PRO A 32 -0.17 2.42 -5.17
CA PRO A 32 0.37 2.54 -3.82
C PRO A 32 1.85 2.95 -3.79
N ASN A 33 2.50 3.01 -4.94
CA ASN A 33 3.85 3.52 -5.08
C ASN A 33 3.94 5.05 -4.84
N PHE A 34 2.78 5.72 -4.88
CA PHE A 34 2.64 7.15 -4.59
C PHE A 34 1.74 7.36 -3.37
N PHE A 35 1.86 8.52 -2.74
CA PHE A 35 1.06 8.90 -1.57
C PHE A 35 -0.18 9.71 -1.96
N SER A 36 -0.39 9.95 -3.24
CA SER A 36 -1.52 10.67 -3.80
C SER A 36 -2.20 9.88 -4.92
N GLY A 37 -3.36 10.32 -5.30
CA GLY A 37 -4.19 9.73 -6.36
C GLY A 37 -5.65 9.65 -5.94
N ASP A 38 -6.52 9.36 -6.91
CA ASP A 38 -7.94 9.33 -6.68
C ASP A 38 -8.39 7.99 -6.11
N ILE A 39 -8.97 8.02 -4.92
CA ILE A 39 -9.68 6.89 -4.35
C ILE A 39 -11.12 6.99 -4.81
N LEU A 40 -11.63 5.95 -5.48
CA LEU A 40 -13.00 5.86 -5.93
C LEU A 40 -13.77 4.86 -5.07
N VAL A 41 -14.96 5.21 -4.66
CA VAL A 41 -15.86 4.34 -3.90
C VAL A 41 -17.22 4.32 -4.58
N SER A 42 -17.78 3.13 -4.76
CA SER A 42 -19.15 2.92 -5.17
C SER A 42 -19.85 2.13 -4.07
N LYS A 43 -20.91 2.67 -3.51
CA LYS A 43 -21.80 1.94 -2.63
C LYS A 43 -22.82 1.17 -3.46
N LYS A 44 -23.54 0.25 -2.81
CA LYS A 44 -24.60 -0.52 -3.47
C LYS A 44 -25.58 0.40 -4.20
N GLU A 45 -25.78 0.14 -5.49
CA GLU A 45 -26.69 0.88 -6.38
C GLU A 45 -26.29 2.36 -6.66
N GLU A 46 -25.08 2.78 -6.28
CA GLU A 46 -24.54 4.11 -6.56
C GLU A 46 -23.41 4.05 -7.62
N ASP A 47 -23.25 5.14 -8.35
CA ASP A 47 -22.10 5.31 -9.24
C ASP A 47 -20.80 5.56 -8.44
N TRP A 48 -19.67 5.45 -9.12
CA TRP A 48 -18.36 5.74 -8.55
C TRP A 48 -18.24 7.19 -8.11
N GLN A 49 -17.86 7.39 -6.86
CA GLN A 49 -17.64 8.71 -6.26
C GLN A 49 -16.19 8.83 -5.82
N LYS A 50 -15.59 9.98 -6.10
CA LYS A 50 -14.24 10.30 -5.62
C LYS A 50 -14.29 10.66 -4.14
N VAL A 51 -13.45 10.00 -3.34
CA VAL A 51 -13.25 10.36 -1.93
C VAL A 51 -12.36 11.59 -1.86
N ASN A 52 -12.82 12.61 -1.13
CA ASN A 52 -11.98 13.79 -0.87
C ASN A 52 -10.90 13.41 0.17
N ASN A 53 -9.66 13.40 -0.27
CA ASN A 53 -8.48 13.13 0.55
C ASN A 53 -7.51 14.32 0.65
N ASP A 54 -7.93 15.52 0.27
CA ASP A 54 -7.10 16.73 0.24
C ASP A 54 -6.50 17.10 1.61
N LYS A 55 -7.13 16.63 2.70
CA LYS A 55 -6.67 16.87 4.07
C LYS A 55 -5.65 15.83 4.56
N MET A 56 -5.37 14.79 3.79
CA MET A 56 -4.40 13.77 4.17
C MET A 56 -2.98 14.34 4.10
N LEU A 57 -2.29 14.43 5.23
CA LEU A 57 -0.97 15.08 5.35
C LEU A 57 0.10 14.50 4.44
N LEU A 58 0.02 13.19 4.14
CA LEU A 58 0.92 12.52 3.19
C LEU A 58 0.39 12.52 1.75
N GLY A 59 -0.84 12.97 1.54
CA GLY A 59 -1.45 13.12 0.21
C GLY A 59 -1.14 14.46 -0.46
N VAL A 60 -0.57 15.42 0.27
CA VAL A 60 -0.24 16.74 -0.29
C VAL A 60 0.90 16.61 -1.29
N PRO A 61 0.69 17.02 -2.56
CA PRO A 61 1.72 16.96 -3.59
C PRO A 61 2.98 17.75 -3.21
N ASN A 62 4.15 17.17 -3.38
CA ASN A 62 5.43 17.77 -2.97
C ASN A 62 6.58 17.51 -3.94
N LYS A 63 6.35 16.82 -5.05
CA LYS A 63 7.38 16.47 -6.01
C LYS A 63 6.80 16.42 -7.43
N ALA A 64 7.56 16.89 -8.41
CA ALA A 64 7.28 16.63 -9.82
C ALA A 64 7.84 15.26 -10.21
N ASP A 65 7.06 14.49 -10.96
CA ASP A 65 7.50 13.27 -11.62
C ASP A 65 8.22 13.57 -12.93
N ASN A 66 8.73 12.55 -13.60
CA ASN A 66 9.53 12.69 -14.83
C ASN A 66 8.76 13.29 -16.00
N ASP A 67 7.43 13.13 -16.02
CA ASP A 67 6.53 13.73 -17.03
C ASP A 67 5.97 15.10 -16.61
N GLY A 68 6.41 15.64 -15.45
CA GLY A 68 5.96 16.91 -14.91
C GLY A 68 4.69 16.83 -14.05
N THR A 69 4.09 15.66 -13.88
CA THR A 69 2.95 15.47 -12.99
C THR A 69 3.36 15.71 -11.54
N ILE A 70 2.60 16.52 -10.82
CA ILE A 70 2.86 16.80 -9.40
C ILE A 70 2.24 15.71 -8.56
N ILE A 71 3.07 14.99 -7.80
CA ILE A 71 2.72 13.85 -6.98
C ILE A 71 3.09 14.07 -5.51
N ALA A 72 2.45 13.33 -4.61
CA ALA A 72 2.88 13.23 -3.22
C ALA A 72 3.87 12.07 -3.08
N ASN A 73 5.09 12.38 -2.64
CA ASN A 73 6.15 11.40 -2.46
C ASN A 73 6.86 11.63 -1.12
N TYR A 74 6.48 10.84 -0.12
CA TYR A 74 6.98 10.92 1.25
C TYR A 74 7.74 9.66 1.66
N ARG A 75 8.46 9.00 0.74
CA ARG A 75 9.17 7.74 1.01
C ARG A 75 10.14 7.82 2.18
N GLY A 76 10.70 9.00 2.47
CA GLY A 76 11.53 9.22 3.63
C GLY A 76 10.84 8.97 4.97
N ILE A 77 9.49 8.98 5.03
CA ILE A 77 8.73 8.76 6.27
C ILE A 77 9.00 7.37 6.87
N GLY A 78 9.21 6.36 6.04
CA GLY A 78 9.55 5.01 6.51
C GLY A 78 10.90 4.95 7.21
N LEU A 79 11.90 5.68 6.71
CA LEU A 79 13.20 5.81 7.37
C LEU A 79 13.08 6.62 8.67
N ALA A 80 12.31 7.71 8.67
CA ALA A 80 12.04 8.50 9.87
C ALA A 80 11.36 7.67 10.96
N ASP A 81 10.34 6.86 10.61
CA ASP A 81 9.69 5.92 11.54
C ASP A 81 10.67 4.89 12.11
N MET A 82 11.58 4.37 11.31
CA MET A 82 12.59 3.41 11.77
C MET A 82 13.59 4.06 12.73
N ILE A 83 14.07 5.27 12.45
CA ILE A 83 14.97 6.01 13.33
C ILE A 83 14.27 6.31 14.66
N ASP A 84 13.02 6.77 14.62
CA ASP A 84 12.21 7.02 15.79
C ASP A 84 11.97 5.75 16.61
N ALA A 85 11.69 4.63 15.95
CA ALA A 85 11.51 3.33 16.57
C ALA A 85 12.77 2.89 17.35
N ILE A 86 13.96 3.08 16.77
CA ILE A 86 15.23 2.78 17.44
C ILE A 86 15.43 3.67 18.66
N LYS A 87 15.21 4.98 18.52
CA LYS A 87 15.39 5.95 19.62
C LYS A 87 14.44 5.66 20.79
N ASN A 88 13.19 5.32 20.50
CA ASN A 88 12.13 5.11 21.49
C ASN A 88 11.96 3.63 21.87
N LYS A 89 12.85 2.75 21.41
CA LYS A 89 12.82 1.29 21.70
C LYS A 89 11.44 0.66 21.42
N ARG A 90 10.79 1.08 20.33
CA ARG A 90 9.54 0.50 19.85
C ARG A 90 9.77 -0.30 18.56
N GLN A 91 8.81 -1.09 18.17
CA GLN A 91 8.83 -1.76 16.87
C GLN A 91 8.58 -0.73 15.75
N ALA A 92 9.37 -0.79 14.69
CA ALA A 92 9.12 -0.02 13.47
C ALA A 92 7.89 -0.59 12.75
N ARG A 93 7.15 0.27 12.03
CA ARG A 93 5.98 -0.17 11.25
C ARG A 93 6.37 -1.13 10.14
N CYS A 94 7.46 -0.84 9.44
CA CYS A 94 8.08 -1.78 8.51
C CYS A 94 9.03 -2.70 9.28
N SER A 95 8.46 -3.66 10.01
CA SER A 95 9.24 -4.60 10.83
C SER A 95 9.87 -5.71 9.99
N LEU A 96 10.91 -6.35 10.56
CA LEU A 96 11.53 -7.53 9.96
C LEU A 96 10.50 -8.67 9.78
N ASP A 97 9.62 -8.87 10.75
CA ASP A 97 8.58 -9.91 10.67
C ASP A 97 7.64 -9.69 9.49
N LEU A 98 7.26 -8.43 9.24
CA LEU A 98 6.44 -8.07 8.07
C LEU A 98 7.21 -8.30 6.77
N ALA A 99 8.48 -7.94 6.72
CA ALA A 99 9.32 -8.15 5.54
C ALA A 99 9.51 -9.65 5.23
N ILE A 100 9.75 -10.47 6.25
CA ILE A 100 9.84 -11.93 6.11
C ILE A 100 8.50 -12.50 5.60
N HIS A 101 7.39 -12.04 6.12
CA HIS A 101 6.07 -12.49 5.67
C HIS A 101 5.82 -12.19 4.19
N VAL A 102 6.16 -10.97 3.74
CA VAL A 102 6.04 -10.60 2.33
C VAL A 102 6.93 -11.48 1.46
N LEU A 103 8.17 -11.75 1.90
CA LEU A 103 9.08 -12.65 1.18
C LEU A 103 8.53 -14.08 1.13
N GLU A 104 7.99 -14.60 2.24
CA GLU A 104 7.36 -15.93 2.26
C GLU A 104 6.17 -16.02 1.29
N ILE A 105 5.36 -14.95 1.18
CA ILE A 105 4.27 -14.90 0.19
C ILE A 105 4.82 -15.02 -1.24
N MET A 106 5.86 -14.27 -1.57
CA MET A 106 6.47 -14.31 -2.91
C MET A 106 7.04 -15.69 -3.23
N GLU A 107 7.81 -16.28 -2.34
CA GLU A 107 8.36 -17.64 -2.47
C GLU A 107 7.25 -18.70 -2.50
N GLY A 108 6.21 -18.51 -1.69
CA GLY A 108 5.04 -19.39 -1.65
C GLY A 108 4.29 -19.42 -2.98
N ILE A 109 4.13 -18.29 -3.65
CA ILE A 109 3.53 -18.21 -4.99
C ILE A 109 4.35 -19.03 -5.99
N LEU A 110 5.67 -18.84 -6.01
CA LEU A 110 6.55 -19.58 -6.92
C LEU A 110 6.54 -21.09 -6.65
N THR A 111 6.60 -21.46 -5.38
CA THR A 111 6.57 -22.86 -4.92
C THR A 111 5.25 -23.53 -5.24
N SER A 112 4.13 -22.86 -4.99
CA SER A 112 2.79 -23.33 -5.31
C SER A 112 2.63 -23.56 -6.82
N SER A 113 3.09 -22.63 -7.64
CA SER A 113 3.07 -22.74 -9.10
C SER A 113 3.90 -23.93 -9.60
N LYS A 114 5.13 -24.07 -9.11
CA LYS A 114 6.03 -25.16 -9.50
C LYS A 114 5.48 -26.54 -9.14
N ASN A 115 4.97 -26.66 -7.92
CA ASN A 115 4.48 -27.93 -7.38
C ASN A 115 3.01 -28.22 -7.72
N ARG A 116 2.28 -27.23 -8.24
CA ARG A 116 0.82 -27.28 -8.51
C ARG A 116 0.02 -27.67 -7.25
N GLN A 117 0.46 -27.17 -6.10
CA GLN A 117 -0.14 -27.44 -4.79
C GLN A 117 -0.32 -26.15 -4.02
N MET A 118 -1.26 -26.16 -3.09
CA MET A 118 -1.46 -25.06 -2.16
C MET A 118 -0.23 -24.93 -1.26
N TYR A 119 0.24 -23.70 -1.07
CA TYR A 119 1.28 -23.36 -0.10
C TYR A 119 0.65 -22.73 1.14
N ASN A 120 0.94 -23.27 2.30
CA ASN A 120 0.47 -22.74 3.58
C ASN A 120 1.54 -21.83 4.17
N LEU A 121 1.20 -20.55 4.38
CA LEU A 121 2.08 -19.59 5.04
C LEU A 121 2.30 -19.99 6.50
N THR A 122 3.51 -19.82 6.98
CA THR A 122 3.93 -20.13 8.36
C THR A 122 4.07 -18.87 9.19
N THR A 123 4.32 -17.72 8.57
CA THR A 123 4.47 -16.43 9.25
C THR A 123 3.14 -15.72 9.43
N GLN A 124 2.97 -15.03 10.57
CA GLN A 124 1.80 -14.22 10.91
C GLN A 124 2.23 -12.93 11.62
N PRO A 125 2.68 -11.91 10.90
CA PRO A 125 3.07 -10.65 11.51
C PRO A 125 1.86 -9.89 12.06
N THR A 126 2.09 -9.12 13.10
CA THR A 126 1.08 -8.19 13.60
C THR A 126 0.93 -7.01 12.63
N GLN A 127 -0.31 -6.66 12.31
CA GLN A 127 -0.59 -5.48 11.49
C GLN A 127 -0.05 -4.22 12.18
N PRO A 128 0.76 -3.39 11.50
CA PRO A 128 1.26 -2.15 12.08
C PRO A 128 0.14 -1.14 12.29
N LYS A 129 0.26 -0.32 13.33
CA LYS A 129 -0.66 0.79 13.58
C LYS A 129 -0.55 1.84 12.47
N PHE A 130 -1.67 2.48 12.15
CA PHE A 130 -1.64 3.66 11.29
C PHE A 130 -0.81 4.79 11.91
N LEU A 131 -0.22 5.61 11.05
CA LEU A 131 0.35 6.88 11.47
C LEU A 131 -0.79 7.85 11.82
N SER A 132 -0.78 8.39 13.05
CA SER A 132 -1.65 9.49 13.41
C SER A 132 -1.18 10.79 12.73
N GLU A 133 -2.06 11.80 12.67
CA GLU A 133 -1.68 13.11 12.15
C GLU A 133 -0.53 13.74 12.93
N GLU A 134 -0.49 13.53 14.24
CA GLU A 134 0.56 14.04 15.12
C GLU A 134 1.90 13.35 14.84
N GLU A 135 1.88 12.02 14.69
CA GLU A 135 3.07 11.25 14.29
C GLU A 135 3.58 11.67 12.92
N ILE A 136 2.69 11.89 11.94
CA ILE A 136 3.09 12.36 10.60
C ILE A 136 3.76 13.73 10.68
N LYS A 137 3.20 14.68 11.46
CA LYS A 137 3.79 16.00 11.67
C LYS A 137 5.18 15.90 12.31
N TYR A 138 5.29 15.07 13.33
CA TYR A 138 6.55 14.81 14.03
C TYR A 138 7.61 14.17 13.12
N LEU A 139 7.25 13.15 12.34
CA LEU A 139 8.19 12.44 11.46
C LEU A 139 8.59 13.27 10.22
N LYS A 140 7.86 14.34 9.91
CA LYS A 140 8.17 15.27 8.81
C LYS A 140 9.04 16.44 9.26
N SER A 141 9.15 16.70 10.58
CA SER A 141 9.97 17.76 11.15
C SER A 141 11.45 17.37 11.20
#